data_74eb76fa59124ca2b053576ca99bfa0a
#
_entry.id   74eb76fa59124ca2b053576ca99bfa0a
#
_cell.length_a   1.000
_cell.length_b   1.000
_cell.length_c   1.000
_cell.angle_alpha   90.00
_cell.angle_beta   90.00
_cell.angle_gamma   90.00
#
_symmetry.space_group_name_H-M   'P 1'
#
loop_
_entity.id
_entity.type
_entity.pdbx_description
1 polymer ?
#
loop_
_entity_poly.entity_id
_entity_poly.type
_entity_poly.pdbx_seq_one_letter_code
_entity_poly.pdbx_strand_id
1 'polypeptide(L)'
;LWGYAISGDLPIVLLQIGDPAHIDLVRQLVQAHTYWRLKGLVVDLVIWNEDRAGYRQLLQEQIMGLIAAGVEAHVIDRQGGIFVRPAEQIPDEDRILLQSVARAIITDSRGTLAEQINRRGPAEVRPLPINWARLKPTRVQRAETPAAAGLPRRDLILFNGLGGFTGDGREYVILTAPGQVTPAPWVNVLANPHFGTVISENGQAYTWNENAHEFRLTPWHNDPVSDASGEVFYLRDEDSGHFWSPTPLPSRGAGYYVSRHGFGYSVFEHTEGGIRSELTVYVDVDAAI
;
A
#
# COMPACT_ATOMS: atom_id res chain seq x y z
N LEU A 1 -6.00 6.74 -18.93
CA LEU A 1 -4.70 6.12 -19.18
C LEU A 1 -4.77 5.13 -20.35
N TRP A 2 -5.77 4.26 -20.38
CA TRP A 2 -5.90 3.20 -21.41
C TRP A 2 -6.00 3.73 -22.82
N GLY A 3 -6.61 4.91 -23.03
CA GLY A 3 -6.61 5.58 -24.34
C GLY A 3 -5.22 5.92 -24.88
N TYR A 4 -4.20 5.91 -24.01
CA TYR A 4 -2.80 6.15 -24.35
C TYR A 4 -1.95 4.88 -24.29
N ALA A 5 -2.57 3.72 -24.23
CA ALA A 5 -1.94 2.39 -24.05
C ALA A 5 -1.16 2.23 -22.73
N ILE A 6 -1.42 3.06 -21.72
CA ILE A 6 -0.81 2.99 -20.40
C ILE A 6 -1.77 2.24 -19.47
N SER A 7 -1.33 1.12 -18.87
CA SER A 7 -2.20 0.30 -18.03
C SER A 7 -2.52 0.97 -16.68
N GLY A 8 -1.56 1.69 -16.12
CA GLY A 8 -1.65 2.28 -14.78
C GLY A 8 -1.28 1.32 -13.64
N ASP A 9 -0.98 0.05 -13.94
CA ASP A 9 -0.60 -0.95 -12.94
C ASP A 9 0.84 -0.79 -12.45
N LEU A 10 1.67 -0.12 -13.24
CA LEU A 10 3.08 0.11 -12.94
C LEU A 10 3.33 1.55 -12.49
N PRO A 11 4.39 1.79 -11.71
CA PRO A 11 4.83 3.15 -11.41
C PRO A 11 5.11 3.94 -12.69
N ILE A 12 4.60 5.16 -12.78
CA ILE A 12 4.79 6.04 -13.93
C ILE A 12 5.85 7.09 -13.59
N VAL A 13 6.85 7.21 -14.46
CA VAL A 13 7.77 8.37 -14.49
C VAL A 13 7.40 9.22 -15.71
N LEU A 14 7.01 10.47 -15.45
CA LEU A 14 6.59 11.40 -16.48
C LEU A 14 7.70 12.40 -16.80
N LEU A 15 8.10 12.49 -18.06
CA LEU A 15 8.96 13.55 -18.59
C LEU A 15 8.13 14.50 -19.45
N GLN A 16 8.18 15.79 -19.14
CA GLN A 16 7.61 16.86 -19.95
C GLN A 16 8.76 17.63 -20.62
N ILE A 17 8.78 17.65 -21.95
CA ILE A 17 9.83 18.29 -22.73
C ILE A 17 9.25 19.04 -23.94
N GLY A 18 9.60 20.33 -24.04
CA GLY A 18 9.18 21.19 -25.15
C GLY A 18 10.35 21.78 -25.94
N ASP A 19 11.54 21.85 -25.35
CA ASP A 19 12.72 22.44 -25.97
C ASP A 19 13.70 21.35 -26.43
N PRO A 20 14.00 21.23 -27.75
CA PRO A 20 15.02 20.31 -28.26
C PRO A 20 16.42 20.49 -27.65
N ALA A 21 16.75 21.66 -27.12
CA ALA A 21 18.01 21.90 -26.43
C ALA A 21 18.18 21.03 -25.18
N HIS A 22 17.09 20.57 -24.60
CA HIS A 22 17.08 19.73 -23.39
C HIS A 22 16.97 18.22 -23.68
N ILE A 23 17.24 17.80 -24.92
CA ILE A 23 17.16 16.37 -25.33
C ILE A 23 18.00 15.43 -24.45
N ASP A 24 19.00 15.94 -23.76
CA ASP A 24 19.81 15.18 -22.82
C ASP A 24 19.01 14.62 -21.62
N LEU A 25 17.92 15.28 -21.22
CA LEU A 25 17.01 14.73 -20.21
C LEU A 25 16.36 13.42 -20.70
N VAL A 26 15.95 13.37 -21.97
CA VAL A 26 15.40 12.15 -22.58
C VAL A 26 16.46 11.06 -22.55
N ARG A 27 17.69 11.36 -22.99
CA ARG A 27 18.77 10.37 -23.01
C ARG A 27 19.04 9.80 -21.61
N GLN A 28 19.15 10.65 -20.60
CA GLN A 28 19.40 10.23 -19.23
C GLN A 28 18.25 9.37 -18.67
N LEU A 29 16.98 9.72 -18.94
CA LEU A 29 15.83 8.95 -18.46
C LEU A 29 15.67 7.62 -19.21
N VAL A 30 15.95 7.56 -20.50
CA VAL A 30 15.98 6.29 -21.26
C VAL A 30 17.07 5.36 -20.71
N GLN A 31 18.27 5.90 -20.40
CA GLN A 31 19.34 5.12 -19.76
C GLN A 31 18.94 4.66 -18.35
N ALA A 32 18.30 5.53 -17.56
CA ALA A 32 17.80 5.19 -16.24
C ALA A 32 16.73 4.07 -16.32
N HIS A 33 15.81 4.15 -17.29
CA HIS A 33 14.79 3.15 -17.54
C HIS A 33 15.41 1.80 -17.87
N THR A 34 16.40 1.75 -18.75
CA THR A 34 17.19 0.54 -19.06
C THR A 34 17.81 -0.05 -17.79
N TYR A 35 18.44 0.81 -16.98
CA TYR A 35 19.05 0.38 -15.72
C TYR A 35 18.04 -0.19 -14.72
N TRP A 36 16.89 0.45 -14.56
CA TRP A 36 15.82 -0.04 -13.67
C TRP A 36 15.34 -1.42 -14.10
N ARG A 37 15.10 -1.64 -15.40
CA ARG A 37 14.71 -2.93 -15.93
C ARG A 37 15.76 -4.02 -15.68
N LEU A 38 17.03 -3.71 -15.85
CA LEU A 38 18.15 -4.63 -15.53
C LEU A 38 18.19 -5.00 -14.04
N LYS A 39 17.68 -4.12 -13.17
CA LYS A 39 17.57 -4.34 -11.72
C LYS A 39 16.25 -4.97 -11.31
N GLY A 40 15.37 -5.30 -12.25
CA GLY A 40 14.07 -5.89 -11.96
C GLY A 40 13.00 -4.88 -11.55
N LEU A 41 13.29 -3.57 -11.60
CA LEU A 41 12.30 -2.53 -11.37
C LEU A 41 11.60 -2.18 -12.69
N VAL A 42 10.33 -2.55 -12.79
CA VAL A 42 9.51 -2.31 -13.99
C VAL A 42 8.72 -1.02 -13.79
N VAL A 43 8.89 -0.07 -14.72
CA VAL A 43 8.32 1.30 -14.67
C VAL A 43 7.86 1.68 -16.07
N ASP A 44 6.72 2.37 -16.17
CA ASP A 44 6.28 3.03 -17.40
C ASP A 44 6.94 4.40 -17.48
N LEU A 45 7.81 4.63 -18.48
CA LEU A 45 8.38 5.94 -18.79
C LEU A 45 7.49 6.64 -19.82
N VAL A 46 6.78 7.67 -19.40
CA VAL A 46 5.91 8.46 -20.27
C VAL A 46 6.61 9.77 -20.62
N ILE A 47 6.79 10.03 -21.90
CA ILE A 47 7.43 11.25 -22.42
C ILE A 47 6.36 12.08 -23.13
N TRP A 48 6.05 13.25 -22.58
CA TRP A 48 5.22 14.23 -23.24
C TRP A 48 6.06 15.17 -24.08
N ASN A 49 5.84 15.16 -25.36
CA ASN A 49 6.39 16.13 -26.28
C ASN A 49 5.46 17.36 -26.31
N GLU A 50 5.94 18.46 -25.72
CA GLU A 50 5.23 19.75 -25.64
C GLU A 50 5.68 20.74 -26.74
N ASP A 51 6.49 20.28 -27.71
CA ASP A 51 6.91 21.11 -28.85
C ASP A 51 5.70 21.49 -29.72
N ARG A 52 5.43 22.79 -29.78
CA ARG A 52 4.35 23.40 -30.56
C ARG A 52 4.80 23.93 -31.91
N ALA A 53 6.06 23.74 -32.30
CA ALA A 53 6.60 24.21 -33.56
C ALA A 53 6.09 23.37 -34.76
N GLY A 54 4.89 23.64 -35.17
CA GLY A 54 3.98 22.88 -36.00
C GLY A 54 4.43 22.45 -37.41
N TYR A 55 5.68 22.56 -37.84
CA TYR A 55 6.08 22.19 -39.22
C TYR A 55 7.21 21.16 -39.33
N ARG A 56 7.94 20.91 -38.28
CA ARG A 56 8.90 19.82 -38.18
C ARG A 56 8.81 19.18 -36.81
N GLN A 57 8.37 17.96 -36.73
CA GLN A 57 8.38 17.16 -35.49
C GLN A 57 9.82 16.79 -35.09
N LEU A 58 10.72 17.79 -35.12
CA LEU A 58 12.15 17.57 -34.90
C LEU A 58 12.44 16.95 -33.56
N LEU A 59 11.76 17.44 -32.51
CA LEU A 59 11.88 16.89 -31.17
C LEU A 59 11.33 15.45 -31.12
N GLN A 60 10.20 15.17 -31.77
CA GLN A 60 9.65 13.83 -31.84
C GLN A 60 10.62 12.86 -32.53
N GLU A 61 11.22 13.28 -33.66
CA GLU A 61 12.19 12.46 -34.39
C GLU A 61 13.45 12.20 -33.54
N GLN A 62 13.93 13.21 -32.81
CA GLN A 62 15.07 13.07 -31.91
C GLN A 62 14.77 12.13 -30.74
N ILE A 63 13.61 12.25 -30.11
CA ILE A 63 13.17 11.34 -29.03
C ILE A 63 13.11 9.91 -29.55
N MET A 64 12.41 9.70 -30.66
CA MET A 64 12.27 8.37 -31.28
C MET A 64 13.61 7.80 -31.74
N GLY A 65 14.49 8.65 -32.29
CA GLY A 65 15.84 8.26 -32.67
C GLY A 65 16.70 7.79 -31.47
N LEU A 66 16.63 8.51 -30.35
CA LEU A 66 17.32 8.11 -29.11
C LEU A 66 16.82 6.76 -28.57
N ILE A 67 15.53 6.52 -28.59
CA ILE A 67 14.95 5.26 -28.12
C ILE A 67 15.32 4.12 -29.09
N ALA A 68 15.22 4.37 -30.41
CA ALA A 68 15.52 3.35 -31.43
C ALA A 68 17.00 2.98 -31.49
N ALA A 69 17.91 3.90 -31.15
CA ALA A 69 19.36 3.63 -31.10
C ALA A 69 19.75 2.77 -29.87
N GLY A 70 18.87 2.65 -28.89
CA GLY A 70 19.10 1.89 -27.66
C GLY A 70 18.50 0.49 -27.70
N VAL A 71 18.79 -0.27 -26.66
CA VAL A 71 18.19 -1.61 -26.42
C VAL A 71 16.68 -1.54 -26.10
N GLU A 72 16.13 -0.37 -25.90
CA GLU A 72 14.74 -0.12 -25.53
C GLU A 72 13.78 -0.02 -26.72
N ALA A 73 14.28 -0.10 -27.96
CA ALA A 73 13.41 -0.01 -29.17
C ALA A 73 12.25 -1.02 -29.19
N HIS A 74 12.44 -2.18 -28.58
CA HIS A 74 11.44 -3.26 -28.55
C HIS A 74 10.36 -3.10 -27.47
N VAL A 75 10.49 -2.11 -26.55
CA VAL A 75 9.55 -1.88 -25.46
C VAL A 75 8.73 -0.59 -25.62
N ILE A 76 8.80 0.04 -26.77
CA ILE A 76 7.93 1.18 -27.10
C ILE A 76 6.46 0.72 -27.08
N ASP A 77 5.61 1.51 -26.43
CA ASP A 77 4.17 1.27 -26.28
C ASP A 77 3.81 -0.10 -25.67
N ARG A 78 4.65 -0.60 -24.79
CA ARG A 78 4.41 -1.83 -24.03
C ARG A 78 4.48 -1.55 -22.54
N GLN A 79 3.75 -2.31 -21.76
CA GLN A 79 3.78 -2.25 -20.31
C GLN A 79 5.21 -2.42 -19.79
N GLY A 80 5.62 -1.54 -18.88
CA GLY A 80 7.01 -1.48 -18.39
C GLY A 80 8.00 -0.91 -19.40
N GLY A 81 7.52 -0.19 -20.41
CA GLY A 81 8.30 0.38 -21.50
C GLY A 81 8.26 1.90 -21.56
N ILE A 82 8.40 2.42 -22.78
CA ILE A 82 8.48 3.86 -23.04
C ILE A 82 7.32 4.28 -23.93
N PHE A 83 6.58 5.28 -23.49
CA PHE A 83 5.44 5.86 -24.16
C PHE A 83 5.75 7.30 -24.56
N VAL A 84 5.73 7.62 -25.84
CA VAL A 84 5.94 8.98 -26.35
C VAL A 84 4.60 9.52 -26.84
N ARG A 85 4.16 10.63 -26.25
CA ARG A 85 2.84 11.21 -26.55
C ARG A 85 2.97 12.71 -26.83
N PRO A 86 2.44 13.19 -27.96
CA PRO A 86 2.33 14.63 -28.20
C PRO A 86 1.35 15.24 -27.20
N ALA A 87 1.79 16.26 -26.46
CA ALA A 87 0.97 16.88 -25.43
C ALA A 87 -0.30 17.54 -26.00
N GLU A 88 -0.27 18.00 -27.25
CA GLU A 88 -1.43 18.59 -27.92
C GLU A 88 -2.60 17.61 -28.09
N GLN A 89 -2.31 16.32 -28.13
CA GLN A 89 -3.34 15.27 -28.30
C GLN A 89 -3.93 14.81 -26.96
N ILE A 90 -3.47 15.35 -25.85
CA ILE A 90 -3.92 14.96 -24.49
C ILE A 90 -4.83 16.07 -23.95
N PRO A 91 -6.12 15.82 -23.71
CA PRO A 91 -7.01 16.74 -23.04
C PRO A 91 -6.50 17.17 -21.66
N ASP A 92 -6.89 18.35 -21.20
CA ASP A 92 -6.41 18.88 -19.93
C ASP A 92 -6.78 18.00 -18.72
N GLU A 93 -7.93 17.35 -18.76
CA GLU A 93 -8.38 16.40 -17.73
C GLU A 93 -7.44 15.20 -17.64
N ASP A 94 -7.04 14.64 -18.78
CA ASP A 94 -6.11 13.51 -18.85
C ASP A 94 -4.69 13.91 -18.46
N ARG A 95 -4.30 15.16 -18.72
CA ARG A 95 -3.02 15.72 -18.23
C ARG A 95 -2.98 15.77 -16.71
N ILE A 96 -4.06 16.29 -16.11
CA ILE A 96 -4.20 16.34 -14.65
C ILE A 96 -4.14 14.92 -14.07
N LEU A 97 -4.85 13.99 -14.68
CA LEU A 97 -4.86 12.59 -14.26
C LEU A 97 -3.45 11.98 -14.31
N LEU A 98 -2.76 12.08 -15.44
CA LEU A 98 -1.39 11.54 -15.59
C LEU A 98 -0.40 12.18 -14.61
N GLN A 99 -0.48 13.49 -14.41
CA GLN A 99 0.34 14.18 -13.41
C GLN A 99 0.04 13.73 -11.98
N SER A 100 -1.23 13.46 -11.68
CA SER A 100 -1.64 13.03 -10.34
C SER A 100 -1.19 11.61 -9.99
N VAL A 101 -1.14 10.71 -10.98
CA VAL A 101 -0.74 9.30 -10.77
C VAL A 101 0.75 9.06 -10.98
N ALA A 102 1.48 10.00 -11.60
CA ALA A 102 2.91 9.87 -11.80
C ALA A 102 3.68 9.88 -10.46
N ARG A 103 4.57 8.92 -10.29
CA ARG A 103 5.45 8.82 -9.11
C ARG A 103 6.56 9.88 -9.13
N ALA A 104 6.99 10.28 -10.30
CA ALA A 104 7.96 11.36 -10.50
C ALA A 104 7.62 12.13 -11.76
N ILE A 105 7.74 13.45 -11.69
CA ILE A 105 7.56 14.35 -12.83
C ILE A 105 8.86 15.13 -13.03
N ILE A 106 9.45 14.96 -14.19
CA ILE A 106 10.64 15.66 -14.64
C ILE A 106 10.24 16.62 -15.76
N THR A 107 10.73 17.85 -15.71
CA THR A 107 10.42 18.85 -16.74
C THR A 107 11.68 19.53 -17.22
N ASP A 108 11.74 19.90 -18.47
CA ASP A 108 12.87 20.65 -19.05
C ASP A 108 13.02 22.07 -18.49
N SER A 109 11.94 22.65 -17.98
CA SER A 109 11.92 23.98 -17.37
C SER A 109 12.57 24.06 -15.97
N ARG A 110 12.93 22.91 -15.37
CA ARG A 110 13.45 22.81 -14.00
C ARG A 110 14.95 22.51 -13.92
N GLY A 111 15.67 22.63 -15.01
CA GLY A 111 17.10 22.36 -15.07
C GLY A 111 17.45 20.89 -15.32
N THR A 112 18.67 20.52 -15.02
CA THR A 112 19.19 19.16 -15.24
C THR A 112 18.50 18.11 -14.38
N LEU A 113 18.60 16.84 -14.78
CA LEU A 113 18.07 15.72 -14.00
C LEU A 113 18.69 15.68 -12.58
N ALA A 114 19.98 15.92 -12.47
CA ALA A 114 20.69 15.95 -11.19
C ALA A 114 20.14 17.07 -10.27
N GLU A 115 19.90 18.26 -10.80
CA GLU A 115 19.30 19.35 -10.05
C GLU A 115 17.88 19.04 -9.60
N GLN A 116 17.09 18.40 -10.43
CA GLN A 116 15.71 18.02 -10.11
C GLN A 116 15.63 16.92 -9.04
N ILE A 117 16.52 15.93 -9.10
CA ILE A 117 16.60 14.86 -8.10
C ILE A 117 17.15 15.41 -6.77
N ASN A 118 18.15 16.27 -6.81
CA ASN A 118 18.79 16.84 -5.63
C ASN A 118 18.06 18.06 -5.06
N ARG A 119 16.98 18.50 -5.68
CA ARG A 119 16.09 19.56 -5.18
C ARG A 119 15.38 19.24 -3.85
N ARG A 120 15.69 18.15 -3.23
CA ARG A 120 15.59 18.05 -1.78
C ARG A 120 16.62 18.94 -1.12
N GLY A 121 16.46 20.28 -1.32
CA GLY A 121 16.84 21.20 -0.26
C GLY A 121 16.23 20.67 1.01
N PRO A 122 16.83 20.91 2.20
CA PRO A 122 16.19 20.53 3.44
C PRO A 122 14.76 21.02 3.28
N ALA A 123 13.79 20.08 3.25
CA ALA A 123 12.41 20.46 3.38
C ALA A 123 12.46 21.41 4.56
N GLU A 124 12.11 22.69 4.39
CA GLU A 124 11.71 23.48 5.53
C GLU A 124 10.55 22.72 6.12
N VAL A 125 10.89 21.71 6.88
CA VAL A 125 10.05 21.19 7.93
C VAL A 125 9.94 22.42 8.81
N ARG A 126 8.94 23.29 8.51
CA ARG A 126 8.41 24.15 9.54
C ARG A 126 8.17 23.19 10.69
N PRO A 127 8.98 23.24 11.74
CA PRO A 127 8.65 22.44 12.91
C PRO A 127 7.27 22.99 13.32
N LEU A 128 6.23 22.25 12.97
CA LEU A 128 5.05 22.35 13.78
C LEU A 128 5.61 22.26 15.19
N PRO A 129 5.20 23.12 16.13
CA PRO A 129 5.59 22.98 17.53
C PRO A 129 4.83 21.78 18.11
N ILE A 130 5.06 20.64 17.53
CA ILE A 130 4.75 19.36 18.13
C ILE A 130 5.82 19.26 19.21
N ASN A 131 5.39 19.48 20.44
CA ASN A 131 6.18 19.20 21.59
C ASN A 131 6.39 17.69 21.60
N TRP A 132 7.39 17.25 20.81
CA TRP A 132 7.84 15.87 20.83
C TRP A 132 8.33 15.67 22.27
N ALA A 133 7.45 15.16 23.14
CA ALA A 133 7.92 14.56 24.36
C ALA A 133 9.03 13.60 23.91
N ARG A 134 10.29 13.95 24.19
CA ARG A 134 11.43 13.09 23.87
C ARG A 134 11.06 11.73 24.37
N LEU A 135 10.81 10.79 23.45
CA LEU A 135 10.63 9.40 23.81
C LEU A 135 11.86 9.02 24.62
N LYS A 136 11.71 8.96 25.92
CA LYS A 136 12.78 8.46 26.78
C LYS A 136 13.05 7.05 26.32
N PRO A 137 14.31 6.68 26.00
CA PRO A 137 14.59 5.29 25.70
C PRO A 137 14.19 4.48 26.93
N THR A 138 13.09 3.77 26.81
CA THR A 138 12.58 2.90 27.85
C THR A 138 13.59 1.76 27.95
N ARG A 139 14.23 1.59 29.09
CA ARG A 139 14.94 0.35 29.37
C ARG A 139 13.89 -0.74 29.31
N VAL A 140 14.03 -1.63 28.34
CA VAL A 140 13.21 -2.83 28.26
C VAL A 140 13.55 -3.67 29.50
N GLN A 141 12.86 -3.42 30.61
CA GLN A 141 12.75 -4.43 31.65
C GLN A 141 11.88 -5.51 31.02
N ARG A 142 12.52 -6.65 30.73
CA ARG A 142 11.80 -7.84 30.37
C ARG A 142 10.87 -8.16 31.52
N ALA A 143 9.62 -7.73 31.44
CA ALA A 143 8.61 -8.12 32.42
C ALA A 143 8.59 -9.65 32.41
N GLU A 144 8.70 -10.25 33.58
CA GLU A 144 8.46 -11.68 33.72
C GLU A 144 7.07 -11.92 33.16
N THR A 145 7.02 -12.67 32.06
CA THR A 145 5.75 -12.98 31.39
C THR A 145 4.91 -13.76 32.39
N PRO A 146 3.78 -13.23 32.88
CA PRO A 146 2.89 -14.02 33.72
C PRO A 146 2.58 -15.31 32.96
N ALA A 147 2.59 -16.43 33.68
CA ALA A 147 2.27 -17.72 33.08
C ALA A 147 0.99 -17.59 32.28
N ALA A 148 1.07 -17.93 30.98
CA ALA A 148 -0.05 -17.77 30.05
C ALA A 148 -1.30 -18.40 30.68
N ALA A 149 -2.30 -17.59 30.96
CA ALA A 149 -3.60 -18.11 31.38
C ALA A 149 -4.05 -19.09 30.31
N GLY A 150 -4.49 -20.29 30.71
CA GLY A 150 -4.91 -21.33 29.76
C GLY A 150 -6.00 -20.81 28.82
N LEU A 151 -6.08 -21.37 27.63
CA LEU A 151 -7.13 -21.05 26.66
C LEU A 151 -8.51 -21.05 27.35
N PRO A 152 -9.32 -20.00 27.18
CA PRO A 152 -10.64 -19.96 27.80
C PRO A 152 -11.47 -21.13 27.24
N ARG A 153 -11.96 -21.99 28.13
CA ARG A 153 -12.94 -23.02 27.73
C ARG A 153 -14.21 -22.31 27.29
N ARG A 154 -14.56 -22.48 26.03
CA ARG A 154 -15.86 -22.07 25.47
C ARG A 154 -16.56 -23.32 24.99
N ASP A 155 -17.83 -23.44 25.31
CA ASP A 155 -18.69 -24.55 24.79
C ASP A 155 -19.01 -24.24 23.34
N LEU A 156 -18.12 -24.68 22.43
CA LEU A 156 -18.26 -24.49 20.99
C LEU A 156 -18.81 -25.78 20.35
N ILE A 157 -19.75 -25.64 19.44
CA ILE A 157 -20.25 -26.75 18.61
C ILE A 157 -19.42 -26.83 17.31
N LEU A 158 -19.31 -28.02 16.75
CA LEU A 158 -18.54 -28.32 15.53
C LEU A 158 -17.07 -27.86 15.62
N PHE A 159 -16.48 -28.03 16.81
CA PHE A 159 -15.11 -27.62 17.06
C PHE A 159 -14.11 -28.47 16.26
N ASN A 160 -13.21 -27.81 15.51
CA ASN A 160 -12.24 -28.44 14.61
C ASN A 160 -10.80 -28.47 15.16
N GLY A 161 -10.59 -28.11 16.43
CA GLY A 161 -9.27 -28.01 17.06
C GLY A 161 -8.74 -26.57 17.17
N LEU A 162 -9.19 -25.66 16.34
CA LEU A 162 -8.82 -24.23 16.34
C LEU A 162 -10.03 -23.32 16.55
N GLY A 163 -11.19 -23.72 16.07
CA GLY A 163 -12.40 -22.91 16.16
C GLY A 163 -13.68 -23.74 16.07
N GLY A 164 -14.79 -23.09 16.35
CA GLY A 164 -16.13 -23.66 16.30
C GLY A 164 -17.19 -22.57 16.45
N PHE A 165 -18.43 -22.93 16.30
CA PHE A 165 -19.55 -22.01 16.45
C PHE A 165 -19.98 -21.89 17.91
N THR A 166 -20.49 -20.70 18.28
CA THR A 166 -21.24 -20.54 19.53
C THR A 166 -22.48 -21.39 19.51
N GLY A 167 -23.01 -21.76 20.69
CA GLY A 167 -24.18 -22.66 20.81
C GLY A 167 -25.45 -22.15 20.09
N ASP A 168 -25.55 -20.80 19.90
CA ASP A 168 -26.64 -20.17 19.13
C ASP A 168 -26.30 -19.99 17.63
N GLY A 169 -25.10 -20.40 17.19
CA GLY A 169 -24.63 -20.35 15.81
C GLY A 169 -24.36 -18.94 15.28
N ARG A 170 -24.33 -17.92 16.12
CA ARG A 170 -24.18 -16.52 15.67
C ARG A 170 -22.75 -16.10 15.42
N GLU A 171 -21.79 -16.73 16.09
CA GLU A 171 -20.38 -16.44 15.94
C GLU A 171 -19.59 -17.70 15.61
N TYR A 172 -18.57 -17.56 14.76
CA TYR A 172 -17.49 -18.51 14.64
C TYR A 172 -16.31 -18.02 15.47
N VAL A 173 -15.93 -18.79 16.46
CA VAL A 173 -14.90 -18.44 17.44
C VAL A 173 -13.61 -19.18 17.13
N ILE A 174 -12.52 -18.47 17.00
CA ILE A 174 -11.18 -18.99 16.69
C ILE A 174 -10.29 -18.74 17.90
N LEU A 175 -9.59 -19.78 18.34
CA LEU A 175 -8.73 -19.76 19.52
C LEU A 175 -7.29 -20.05 19.08
N THR A 176 -6.38 -19.10 19.24
CA THR A 176 -4.98 -19.29 18.87
C THR A 176 -4.06 -19.10 20.09
N ALA A 177 -3.39 -20.17 20.47
CA ALA A 177 -2.34 -20.15 21.49
C ALA A 177 -1.03 -19.56 20.93
N PRO A 178 -0.06 -19.19 21.77
CA PRO A 178 1.27 -18.79 21.33
C PRO A 178 1.88 -19.82 20.36
N GLY A 179 2.34 -19.36 19.20
CA GLY A 179 2.91 -20.22 18.16
C GLY A 179 1.91 -21.02 17.33
N GLN A 180 0.62 -20.95 17.63
CA GLN A 180 -0.44 -21.60 16.86
C GLN A 180 -0.95 -20.65 15.78
N VAL A 181 -1.14 -21.19 14.57
CA VAL A 181 -1.69 -20.47 13.41
C VAL A 181 -2.76 -21.33 12.74
N THR A 182 -3.67 -20.69 12.06
CA THR A 182 -4.64 -21.35 11.18
C THR A 182 -3.97 -21.82 9.89
N PRO A 183 -4.48 -22.85 9.22
CA PRO A 183 -3.90 -23.38 7.98
C PRO A 183 -4.00 -22.41 6.80
N ALA A 184 -4.90 -21.45 6.87
CA ALA A 184 -5.09 -20.36 5.92
C ALA A 184 -5.86 -19.23 6.64
N PRO A 185 -5.87 -17.98 6.15
CA PRO A 185 -6.67 -16.92 6.74
C PRO A 185 -8.16 -17.26 6.72
N TRP A 186 -8.80 -17.26 7.89
CA TRP A 186 -10.24 -17.41 8.03
C TRP A 186 -10.85 -16.02 8.17
N VAL A 187 -11.51 -15.59 7.12
CA VAL A 187 -11.93 -14.21 6.96
C VAL A 187 -13.41 -14.00 7.24
N ASN A 188 -13.74 -12.78 7.66
CA ASN A 188 -15.09 -12.24 7.66
C ASN A 188 -15.16 -11.08 6.66
N VAL A 189 -16.28 -10.97 5.95
CA VAL A 189 -16.57 -9.87 5.04
C VAL A 189 -17.63 -8.99 5.68
N LEU A 190 -17.25 -7.75 5.95
CA LEU A 190 -18.10 -6.74 6.55
C LEU A 190 -18.35 -5.67 5.50
N ALA A 191 -19.58 -5.50 5.06
CA ALA A 191 -19.88 -4.57 3.98
C ALA A 191 -21.30 -4.05 4.01
N ASN A 192 -21.45 -2.81 3.55
CA ASN A 192 -22.69 -2.22 3.12
C ASN A 192 -22.63 -1.93 1.61
N PRO A 193 -23.64 -1.32 0.96
CA PRO A 193 -23.59 -1.00 -0.48
C PRO A 193 -22.44 -0.09 -0.91
N HIS A 194 -21.86 0.70 0.00
CA HIS A 194 -20.89 1.77 -0.31
C HIS A 194 -19.51 1.53 0.26
N PHE A 195 -19.36 0.67 1.26
CA PHE A 195 -18.12 0.50 1.97
C PHE A 195 -17.95 -0.93 2.45
N GLY A 196 -16.73 -1.43 2.51
CA GLY A 196 -16.50 -2.76 3.03
C GLY A 196 -15.06 -3.06 3.39
N THR A 197 -14.90 -4.12 4.17
CA THR A 197 -13.61 -4.68 4.54
C THR A 197 -13.67 -6.20 4.59
N VAL A 198 -12.56 -6.85 4.22
CA VAL A 198 -12.29 -8.25 4.54
C VAL A 198 -11.32 -8.27 5.71
N ILE A 199 -11.65 -8.97 6.77
CA ILE A 199 -10.79 -9.07 7.95
C ILE A 199 -10.57 -10.55 8.32
N SER A 200 -9.29 -10.92 8.52
CA SER A 200 -8.92 -12.28 8.94
C SER A 200 -8.98 -12.45 10.46
N GLU A 201 -8.88 -13.68 10.92
CA GLU A 201 -8.75 -14.01 12.34
C GLU A 201 -7.46 -13.46 12.97
N ASN A 202 -6.46 -13.16 12.14
CA ASN A 202 -5.23 -12.50 12.57
C ASN A 202 -5.35 -10.97 12.63
N GLY A 203 -6.51 -10.42 12.23
CA GLY A 203 -6.77 -9.00 12.22
C GLY A 203 -6.23 -8.27 11.01
N GLN A 204 -5.78 -9.03 10.00
CA GLN A 204 -5.30 -8.44 8.76
C GLN A 204 -6.49 -8.09 7.88
N ALA A 205 -6.52 -6.86 7.37
CA ALA A 205 -7.66 -6.33 6.66
C ALA A 205 -7.28 -5.62 5.37
N TYR A 206 -8.22 -5.60 4.43
CA TYR A 206 -8.20 -4.64 3.35
C TYR A 206 -9.60 -4.02 3.18
N THR A 207 -9.63 -2.73 2.90
CA THR A 207 -10.82 -1.90 2.90
C THR A 207 -11.02 -1.26 1.53
N TRP A 208 -12.27 -1.12 1.12
CA TRP A 208 -12.64 -0.47 -0.15
C TRP A 208 -13.83 0.45 0.03
N ASN A 209 -13.97 1.38 -0.91
CA ASN A 209 -15.15 2.21 -1.08
C ASN A 209 -15.82 1.84 -2.40
N GLU A 210 -17.15 1.72 -2.43
CA GLU A 210 -18.00 1.37 -3.59
C GLU A 210 -17.62 0.05 -4.27
N ASN A 211 -16.39 -0.10 -4.76
CA ASN A 211 -15.96 -1.27 -5.53
C ASN A 211 -14.69 -1.89 -4.95
N ALA A 212 -14.78 -3.14 -4.54
CA ALA A 212 -13.70 -3.88 -3.90
C ALA A 212 -12.47 -4.11 -4.79
N HIS A 213 -12.62 -4.01 -6.10
CA HIS A 213 -11.52 -4.16 -7.06
C HIS A 213 -10.95 -2.81 -7.50
N GLU A 214 -11.82 -1.87 -7.89
CA GLU A 214 -11.41 -0.62 -8.52
C GLU A 214 -11.06 0.48 -7.50
N PHE A 215 -11.63 0.44 -6.29
CA PHE A 215 -11.45 1.50 -5.31
C PHE A 215 -11.02 0.97 -3.93
N ARG A 216 -9.85 0.37 -3.91
CA ARG A 216 -9.20 -0.11 -2.69
C ARG A 216 -8.59 1.05 -1.93
N LEU A 217 -8.92 1.16 -0.66
CA LEU A 217 -8.33 2.15 0.25
C LEU A 217 -7.04 1.63 0.87
N THR A 218 -6.96 0.31 1.08
CA THR A 218 -5.77 -0.37 1.60
C THR A 218 -5.38 -1.55 0.69
N PRO A 219 -4.11 -1.98 0.72
CA PRO A 219 -3.63 -3.04 -0.17
C PRO A 219 -4.31 -4.39 0.08
N TRP A 220 -4.60 -5.09 -1.00
CA TRP A 220 -4.97 -6.51 -0.98
C TRP A 220 -3.87 -7.33 -1.67
N HIS A 221 -3.22 -8.19 -0.91
CA HIS A 221 -2.09 -8.99 -1.42
C HIS A 221 -2.52 -10.36 -1.96
N ASN A 222 -3.73 -10.81 -1.64
CA ASN A 222 -4.24 -12.14 -1.98
C ASN A 222 -3.26 -13.27 -1.62
N ASP A 223 -2.62 -13.13 -0.47
CA ASP A 223 -1.64 -14.09 0.03
C ASP A 223 -2.28 -14.97 1.10
N PRO A 224 -2.57 -16.25 0.78
CA PRO A 224 -3.22 -17.16 1.72
C PRO A 224 -2.26 -17.74 2.76
N VAL A 225 -0.98 -17.38 2.72
CA VAL A 225 0.07 -17.95 3.58
C VAL A 225 0.53 -16.96 4.64
N SER A 226 0.94 -15.77 4.23
CA SER A 226 1.53 -14.77 5.14
C SER A 226 0.51 -13.80 5.72
N ASP A 227 -0.69 -13.73 5.15
CA ASP A 227 -1.77 -12.87 5.62
C ASP A 227 -1.33 -11.42 5.84
N ALA A 228 -0.60 -10.86 4.87
CA ALA A 228 -0.04 -9.53 4.96
C ALA A 228 -1.13 -8.45 4.90
N SER A 229 -1.08 -7.47 5.81
CA SER A 229 -2.11 -6.44 5.95
C SER A 229 -1.69 -5.06 5.51
N GLY A 230 -2.70 -4.26 5.12
CA GLY A 230 -2.61 -2.81 4.98
C GLY A 230 -3.07 -2.01 6.22
N GLU A 231 -3.68 -2.66 7.22
CA GLU A 231 -4.28 -2.00 8.39
C GLU A 231 -3.84 -2.66 9.68
N VAL A 232 -3.51 -1.85 10.69
CA VAL A 232 -3.01 -2.39 11.96
C VAL A 232 -3.23 -1.41 13.10
N PHE A 233 -3.51 -1.97 14.30
CA PHE A 233 -3.50 -1.26 15.57
C PHE A 233 -2.34 -1.76 16.43
N TYR A 234 -1.69 -0.84 17.13
CA TYR A 234 -0.69 -1.14 18.13
C TYR A 234 -1.10 -0.57 19.48
N LEU A 235 -0.96 -1.37 20.51
CA LEU A 235 -1.03 -0.93 21.90
C LEU A 235 0.40 -0.87 22.44
N ARG A 236 0.70 0.15 23.23
CA ARG A 236 1.99 0.31 23.87
C ARG A 236 1.80 0.64 25.34
N ASP A 237 2.46 -0.10 26.19
CA ASP A 237 2.61 0.26 27.59
C ASP A 237 3.70 1.34 27.70
N GLU A 238 3.34 2.55 28.12
CA GLU A 238 4.26 3.68 28.21
C GLU A 238 5.28 3.55 29.34
N ASP A 239 4.99 2.74 30.35
CA ASP A 239 5.91 2.54 31.48
C ASP A 239 7.04 1.58 31.10
N SER A 240 6.74 0.48 30.46
CA SER A 240 7.71 -0.53 30.04
C SER A 240 8.24 -0.33 28.63
N GLY A 241 7.49 0.40 27.76
CA GLY A 241 7.75 0.52 26.34
C GLY A 241 7.42 -0.75 25.54
N HIS A 242 6.86 -1.76 26.18
CA HIS A 242 6.37 -2.97 25.52
C HIS A 242 5.18 -2.63 24.62
N PHE A 243 5.13 -3.22 23.43
CA PHE A 243 4.03 -3.02 22.50
C PHE A 243 3.61 -4.33 21.86
N TRP A 244 2.33 -4.40 21.51
CA TRP A 244 1.71 -5.54 20.85
C TRP A 244 0.55 -5.09 19.97
N SER A 245 0.02 -5.99 19.15
CA SER A 245 -1.25 -5.77 18.45
C SER A 245 -2.41 -6.38 19.26
N PRO A 246 -3.59 -5.75 19.31
CA PRO A 246 -4.79 -6.37 19.89
C PRO A 246 -5.27 -7.60 19.10
N THR A 247 -4.73 -7.78 17.90
CA THR A 247 -4.92 -8.89 16.98
C THR A 247 -3.65 -9.73 16.88
N PRO A 248 -3.71 -11.02 16.47
CA PRO A 248 -2.53 -11.89 16.37
C PRO A 248 -1.39 -11.34 15.51
N LEU A 249 -1.67 -10.61 14.45
CA LEU A 249 -0.67 -9.97 13.58
C LEU A 249 -0.83 -8.45 13.60
N PRO A 250 0.23 -7.69 13.28
CA PRO A 250 1.59 -8.13 12.94
C PRO A 250 2.51 -8.30 14.16
N SER A 251 2.16 -7.75 15.33
CA SER A 251 2.99 -7.80 16.55
C SER A 251 2.30 -8.63 17.63
N ARG A 252 2.49 -9.94 17.54
CA ARG A 252 1.86 -10.89 18.44
C ARG A 252 2.41 -10.76 19.85
N GLY A 253 1.51 -10.66 20.84
CA GLY A 253 1.83 -10.76 22.26
C GLY A 253 2.09 -12.19 22.71
N ALA A 254 2.43 -12.34 23.98
CA ALA A 254 2.78 -13.64 24.57
C ALA A 254 1.56 -14.51 24.93
N GLY A 255 0.38 -13.90 25.06
CA GLY A 255 -0.86 -14.58 25.43
C GLY A 255 -1.56 -15.27 24.27
N TYR A 256 -2.71 -15.86 24.57
CA TYR A 256 -3.62 -16.38 23.55
C TYR A 256 -4.47 -15.24 22.95
N TYR A 257 -5.00 -15.49 21.77
CA TYR A 257 -5.97 -14.63 21.11
C TYR A 257 -7.28 -15.37 20.87
N VAL A 258 -8.38 -14.63 20.97
CA VAL A 258 -9.71 -15.11 20.61
C VAL A 258 -10.24 -14.17 19.53
N SER A 259 -10.53 -14.73 18.36
CA SER A 259 -11.16 -13.99 17.26
C SER A 259 -12.56 -14.52 17.06
N ARG A 260 -13.55 -13.64 17.07
CA ARG A 260 -14.97 -13.99 16.90
C ARG A 260 -15.51 -13.31 15.65
N HIS A 261 -15.92 -14.09 14.67
CA HIS A 261 -16.56 -13.62 13.45
C HIS A 261 -18.07 -13.80 13.56
N GLY A 262 -18.78 -12.68 13.64
CA GLY A 262 -20.23 -12.63 13.68
C GLY A 262 -20.83 -12.08 12.39
N PHE A 263 -22.16 -12.01 12.35
CA PHE A 263 -22.90 -11.40 11.24
C PHE A 263 -22.77 -9.88 11.31
N GLY A 264 -21.93 -9.29 10.45
CA GLY A 264 -21.73 -7.86 10.36
C GLY A 264 -20.71 -7.29 11.35
N TYR A 265 -19.96 -8.11 12.09
CA TYR A 265 -18.89 -7.66 12.98
C TYR A 265 -17.84 -8.75 13.20
N SER A 266 -16.66 -8.31 13.65
CA SER A 266 -15.61 -9.18 14.18
C SER A 266 -15.10 -8.61 15.51
N VAL A 267 -14.76 -9.50 16.46
CA VAL A 267 -14.24 -9.11 17.77
C VAL A 267 -12.95 -9.86 18.04
N PHE A 268 -11.94 -9.15 18.51
CA PHE A 268 -10.64 -9.69 18.89
C PHE A 268 -10.40 -9.45 20.36
N GLU A 269 -10.17 -10.52 21.11
CA GLU A 269 -9.87 -10.45 22.54
C GLU A 269 -8.44 -10.93 22.80
N HIS A 270 -7.69 -10.18 23.59
CA HIS A 270 -6.34 -10.53 23.99
C HIS A 270 -6.02 -9.99 25.38
N THR A 271 -5.10 -10.66 26.08
CA THR A 271 -4.57 -10.17 27.35
C THR A 271 -3.05 -10.21 27.30
N GLU A 272 -2.41 -9.06 27.49
CA GLU A 272 -0.97 -8.89 27.50
C GLU A 272 -0.57 -8.03 28.70
N GLY A 273 0.43 -8.48 29.50
CA GLY A 273 0.95 -7.72 30.63
C GLY A 273 -0.10 -7.33 31.68
N GLY A 274 -1.17 -8.12 31.84
CA GLY A 274 -2.29 -7.81 32.71
C GLY A 274 -3.35 -6.87 32.12
N ILE A 275 -3.12 -6.36 30.92
CA ILE A 275 -4.07 -5.50 30.18
C ILE A 275 -4.93 -6.39 29.28
N ARG A 276 -6.24 -6.36 29.48
CA ARG A 276 -7.20 -7.00 28.59
C ARG A 276 -7.64 -6.01 27.53
N SER A 277 -7.49 -6.38 26.27
CA SER A 277 -8.00 -5.64 25.12
C SER A 277 -9.16 -6.37 24.44
N GLU A 278 -10.13 -5.62 23.97
CA GLU A 278 -11.20 -6.07 23.09
C GLU A 278 -11.32 -5.07 21.96
N LEU A 279 -11.11 -5.52 20.72
CA LEU A 279 -11.25 -4.73 19.51
C LEU A 279 -12.46 -5.24 18.75
N THR A 280 -13.44 -4.38 18.56
CA THR A 280 -14.61 -4.66 17.73
C THR A 280 -14.50 -3.92 16.41
N VAL A 281 -14.68 -4.64 15.31
CA VAL A 281 -14.67 -4.11 13.95
C VAL A 281 -16.01 -4.39 13.29
N TYR A 282 -16.60 -3.38 12.73
CA TYR A 282 -17.85 -3.46 11.97
C TYR A 282 -17.87 -2.37 10.90
N VAL A 283 -18.76 -2.51 9.93
CA VAL A 283 -19.07 -1.47 8.94
C VAL A 283 -20.45 -0.91 9.29
N ASP A 284 -20.56 0.41 9.29
CA ASP A 284 -21.87 1.06 9.50
C ASP A 284 -22.89 0.61 8.46
N VAL A 285 -24.18 0.60 8.80
CA VAL A 285 -25.23 0.06 7.92
C VAL A 285 -25.40 0.91 6.66
N ASP A 286 -25.30 2.22 6.78
CA ASP A 286 -25.65 3.19 5.73
C ASP A 286 -24.48 4.11 5.34
N ALA A 287 -23.50 4.30 6.20
CA ALA A 287 -22.40 5.22 5.96
C ALA A 287 -21.20 4.53 5.28
N ALA A 288 -20.41 5.32 4.57
CA ALA A 288 -19.16 4.88 3.92
C ALA A 288 -17.98 4.90 4.93
N ILE A 289 -18.18 4.31 6.12
CA ILE A 289 -17.19 4.20 7.21
C ILE A 289 -17.30 2.86 7.93
#